data_01551625fb1a728b3f7f5d480cc7a90d
#
_entry.id   01551625fb1a728b3f7f5d480cc7a90d
#
_cell.length_a   1.000
_cell.length_b   1.000
_cell.length_c   1.000
_cell.angle_alpha   90.00
_cell.angle_beta   90.00
_cell.angle_gamma   90.00
#
_symmetry.space_group_name_H-M   'P 1'
#
loop_
_entity.id
_entity.type
_entity.pdbx_description
1 polymer ?
#
loop_
_entity_poly.entity_id
_entity_poly.type
_entity_poly.pdbx_seq_one_letter_code
_entity_poly.pdbx_strand_id
1 'polypeptide(L)'
;SAGGTEVSGSILHCCLHRPFKVGSFNAPIPGMSADIVDSNGNTVTEDHLGELVMRKSSIGLTKGLWEDDKRYLENYWKVIENFWVHGDLASKDKDGHWYLHGRSDDTIKISGKRIGPSEIESVVIKSGKAKEVAAVGIPDENKGSKIILSIVPLESEKSLKESDFINLIIKDLGKSFKPDRVIFVKDLPKTRNLKIMRRVIKSCLINEDPGDISTLLNP
;
A
#
# COMPACT_ATOMS: atom_id res chain seq x y z
N SER A 1 -4.55 8.16 12.65
CA SER A 1 -3.17 8.63 12.45
C SER A 1 -2.44 7.71 11.48
N ALA A 2 -1.56 8.25 10.68
CA ALA A 2 -0.68 7.53 9.77
C ALA A 2 0.77 7.87 10.07
N GLY A 3 1.64 6.85 10.10
CA GLY A 3 3.06 6.96 10.42
C GLY A 3 3.69 5.57 10.54
N GLY A 4 4.83 5.46 11.18
CA GLY A 4 5.56 4.21 11.27
C GLY A 4 6.54 4.18 12.44
N THR A 5 7.16 3.03 12.60
CA THR A 5 8.16 2.78 13.64
C THR A 5 9.36 3.74 13.49
N GLU A 6 9.78 3.99 12.27
CA GLU A 6 10.95 4.79 11.94
C GLU A 6 10.79 6.28 12.23
N VAL A 7 9.54 6.77 12.37
CA VAL A 7 9.24 8.14 12.80
C VAL A 7 8.80 8.22 14.25
N SER A 8 8.82 7.08 14.96
CA SER A 8 8.40 6.96 16.38
C SER A 8 7.04 7.57 16.65
N GLY A 9 6.12 7.47 15.67
CA GLY A 9 4.80 8.07 15.80
C GLY A 9 4.08 8.22 14.46
N SER A 10 3.40 9.33 14.31
CA SER A 10 2.58 9.60 13.12
C SER A 10 3.08 10.82 12.36
N ILE A 11 2.93 10.78 11.04
CA ILE A 11 3.20 11.91 10.12
C ILE A 11 1.91 12.71 9.91
N LEU A 12 0.78 12.00 9.72
CA LEU A 12 -0.53 12.59 9.48
C LEU A 12 -1.52 12.22 10.59
N HIS A 13 -2.40 13.14 10.91
CA HIS A 13 -3.45 12.95 11.92
C HIS A 13 -4.74 13.70 11.57
N CYS A 14 -5.77 13.49 12.39
CA CYS A 14 -6.97 14.31 12.40
C CYS A 14 -6.90 15.31 13.57
N CYS A 15 -6.75 16.57 13.24
CA CYS A 15 -6.78 17.68 14.20
C CYS A 15 -8.23 18.06 14.47
N LEU A 16 -8.62 18.18 15.76
CA LEU A 16 -10.00 18.48 16.16
C LEU A 16 -10.47 19.89 15.77
N HIS A 17 -9.54 20.80 15.50
CA HIS A 17 -9.86 22.17 15.11
C HIS A 17 -10.07 22.37 13.60
N ARG A 18 -10.09 21.27 12.81
CA ARG A 18 -10.30 21.28 11.37
C ARG A 18 -11.45 20.34 10.99
N PRO A 19 -12.17 20.62 9.90
CA PRO A 19 -13.21 19.73 9.40
C PRO A 19 -12.68 18.31 9.18
N PHE A 20 -13.56 17.32 9.42
CA PHE A 20 -13.27 15.91 9.16
C PHE A 20 -13.87 15.49 7.83
N LYS A 21 -13.17 14.64 7.11
CA LYS A 21 -13.63 14.01 5.89
C LYS A 21 -13.36 12.51 5.98
N VAL A 22 -14.33 11.69 5.64
CA VAL A 22 -14.21 10.23 5.76
C VAL A 22 -13.05 9.73 4.91
N GLY A 23 -12.22 8.85 5.50
CA GLY A 23 -11.06 8.25 4.82
C GLY A 23 -9.85 9.17 4.67
N SER A 24 -9.86 10.36 5.28
CA SER A 24 -8.76 11.32 5.17
C SER A 24 -8.12 11.67 6.50
N PHE A 25 -6.96 12.33 6.41
CA PHE A 25 -6.31 13.08 7.49
C PHE A 25 -6.42 14.57 7.17
N ASN A 26 -6.60 15.42 8.17
CA ASN A 26 -6.79 16.85 7.92
C ASN A 26 -5.57 17.71 8.26
N ALA A 27 -4.48 17.11 8.79
CA ALA A 27 -3.25 17.83 9.09
C ALA A 27 -2.02 16.90 9.19
N PRO A 28 -0.82 17.38 8.83
CA PRO A 28 0.42 16.83 9.36
C PRO A 28 0.53 17.07 10.85
N ILE A 29 1.21 16.19 11.57
CA ILE A 29 1.55 16.43 12.97
C ILE A 29 2.55 17.59 13.06
N PRO A 30 2.40 18.50 14.02
CA PRO A 30 3.36 19.57 14.25
C PRO A 30 4.79 19.05 14.37
N GLY A 31 5.72 19.65 13.64
CA GLY A 31 7.11 19.20 13.57
C GLY A 31 7.41 18.18 12.47
N MET A 32 6.39 17.57 11.85
CA MET A 32 6.53 16.76 10.66
C MET A 32 6.44 17.65 9.43
N SER A 33 7.54 17.84 8.73
CA SER A 33 7.58 18.62 7.49
C SER A 33 7.09 17.77 6.31
N ALA A 34 5.84 17.28 6.42
CA ALA A 34 5.26 16.38 5.45
C ALA A 34 4.93 17.09 4.14
N ASP A 35 5.18 16.38 3.03
CA ASP A 35 4.79 16.80 1.70
C ASP A 35 4.48 15.58 0.82
N ILE A 36 3.90 15.83 -0.36
CA ILE A 36 3.66 14.82 -1.38
C ILE A 36 4.42 15.25 -2.62
N VAL A 37 5.32 14.40 -3.11
CA VAL A 37 6.21 14.73 -4.22
C VAL A 37 6.14 13.70 -5.35
N ASP A 38 6.48 14.15 -6.56
CA ASP A 38 6.71 13.25 -7.70
C ASP A 38 8.09 12.58 -7.61
N SER A 39 8.43 11.75 -8.60
CA SER A 39 9.73 11.06 -8.69
C SER A 39 10.93 12.01 -8.84
N ASN A 40 10.72 13.27 -9.17
CA ASN A 40 11.75 14.28 -9.32
C ASN A 40 11.88 15.17 -8.05
N GLY A 41 11.06 14.92 -7.03
CA GLY A 41 11.04 15.70 -5.78
C GLY A 41 10.21 16.99 -5.85
N ASN A 42 9.44 17.22 -6.91
CA ASN A 42 8.54 18.36 -7.01
C ASN A 42 7.26 18.08 -6.24
N THR A 43 6.77 19.06 -5.46
CA THR A 43 5.45 18.96 -4.83
C THR A 43 4.37 18.72 -5.88
N VAL A 44 3.56 17.69 -5.70
CA VAL A 44 2.44 17.43 -6.60
C VAL A 44 1.29 18.40 -6.35
N THR A 45 0.55 18.69 -7.40
CA THR A 45 -0.66 19.50 -7.32
C THR A 45 -1.82 18.72 -6.68
N GLU A 46 -2.88 19.43 -6.31
CA GLU A 46 -4.08 18.86 -5.70
C GLU A 46 -4.63 17.70 -6.53
N ASP A 47 -5.13 16.68 -5.83
CA ASP A 47 -5.70 15.44 -6.38
C ASP A 47 -4.72 14.56 -7.20
N HIS A 48 -3.44 14.89 -7.25
CA HIS A 48 -2.44 14.04 -7.87
C HIS A 48 -1.76 13.12 -6.84
N LEU A 49 -1.44 11.91 -7.30
CA LEU A 49 -0.72 10.92 -6.50
C LEU A 49 0.79 11.21 -6.49
N GLY A 50 1.40 11.13 -5.31
CA GLY A 50 2.84 11.21 -5.13
C GLY A 50 3.29 10.43 -3.91
N GLU A 51 4.60 10.42 -3.67
CA GLU A 51 5.21 9.83 -2.48
C GLU A 51 5.03 10.74 -1.26
N LEU A 52 4.60 10.16 -0.15
CA LEU A 52 4.59 10.83 1.14
C LEU A 52 6.03 10.94 1.65
N VAL A 53 6.48 12.17 1.83
CA VAL A 53 7.84 12.47 2.26
C VAL A 53 7.88 13.41 3.46
N MET A 54 9.00 13.41 4.16
CA MET A 54 9.36 14.50 5.07
C MET A 54 10.50 15.33 4.47
N ARG A 55 10.28 16.65 4.34
CA ARG A 55 11.26 17.60 3.82
C ARG A 55 12.38 17.92 4.81
N LYS A 56 12.17 17.66 6.09
CA LYS A 56 13.12 17.89 7.18
C LYS A 56 13.01 16.77 8.19
N SER A 57 14.11 16.48 8.88
CA SER A 57 14.10 15.54 10.00
C SER A 57 13.18 16.03 11.11
N SER A 58 12.51 15.09 11.77
CA SER A 58 11.73 15.31 12.99
C SER A 58 12.44 14.71 14.20
N ILE A 59 12.02 15.08 15.40
CA ILE A 59 12.59 14.57 16.66
C ILE A 59 12.46 13.03 16.75
N GLY A 60 11.36 12.47 16.26
CA GLY A 60 11.09 11.03 16.32
C GLY A 60 11.72 10.21 15.20
N LEU A 61 12.37 10.87 14.23
CA LEU A 61 12.96 10.16 13.11
C LEU A 61 14.15 9.29 13.56
N THR A 62 14.13 7.99 13.24
CA THR A 62 15.25 7.10 13.51
C THR A 62 16.52 7.57 12.82
N LYS A 63 17.66 7.33 13.46
CA LYS A 63 18.97 7.69 12.91
C LYS A 63 19.59 6.59 12.06
N GLY A 64 19.01 5.38 12.07
CA GLY A 64 19.52 4.23 11.35
C GLY A 64 18.72 2.97 11.68
N LEU A 65 19.10 1.86 11.05
CA LEU A 65 18.69 0.50 11.41
C LEU A 65 19.83 -0.18 12.15
N TRP A 66 19.50 -1.13 13.02
CA TRP A 66 20.52 -1.87 13.78
C TRP A 66 21.49 -2.58 12.85
N GLU A 67 22.76 -2.21 12.94
CA GLU A 67 23.89 -2.77 12.14
C GLU A 67 23.65 -2.76 10.61
N ASP A 68 22.74 -1.88 10.10
CA ASP A 68 22.39 -1.84 8.68
C ASP A 68 22.08 -0.40 8.19
N ASP A 69 23.05 0.48 8.37
CA ASP A 69 22.96 1.88 7.91
C ASP A 69 22.77 2.00 6.40
N LYS A 70 23.38 1.06 5.65
CA LYS A 70 23.25 1.04 4.20
C LYS A 70 21.79 0.90 3.77
N ARG A 71 21.08 -0.07 4.34
CA ARG A 71 19.66 -0.30 4.07
C ARG A 71 18.79 0.89 4.49
N TYR A 72 19.12 1.53 5.62
CA TYR A 72 18.40 2.74 6.05
C TYR A 72 18.52 3.86 5.02
N LEU A 73 19.73 4.14 4.56
CA LEU A 73 19.96 5.19 3.56
C LEU A 73 19.30 4.86 2.23
N GLU A 74 19.41 3.62 1.75
CA GLU A 74 18.85 3.19 0.47
C GLU A 74 17.32 3.22 0.47
N ASN A 75 16.68 2.79 1.55
CA ASN A 75 15.22 2.67 1.60
C ASN A 75 14.49 3.98 1.92
N TYR A 76 15.15 4.94 2.56
CA TYR A 76 14.47 6.14 3.06
C TYR A 76 15.04 7.46 2.53
N TRP A 77 16.34 7.55 2.28
CA TRP A 77 16.99 8.82 1.90
C TRP A 77 17.45 8.91 0.45
N LYS A 78 17.67 7.77 -0.19
CA LYS A 78 18.15 7.70 -1.59
C LYS A 78 17.05 7.40 -2.60
N VAL A 79 15.82 7.21 -2.16
CA VAL A 79 14.66 6.93 -3.04
C VAL A 79 14.31 8.18 -3.85
N ILE A 80 14.24 9.33 -3.18
CA ILE A 80 14.10 10.66 -3.80
C ILE A 80 15.11 11.57 -3.10
N GLU A 81 15.97 12.20 -3.87
CA GLU A 81 17.07 13.01 -3.34
C GLU A 81 16.56 14.14 -2.45
N ASN A 82 17.24 14.36 -1.30
CA ASN A 82 16.93 15.38 -0.28
C ASN A 82 15.63 15.18 0.52
N PHE A 83 14.96 14.02 0.40
CA PHE A 83 13.76 13.72 1.19
C PHE A 83 13.90 12.42 1.96
N TRP A 84 13.29 12.38 3.14
CA TRP A 84 13.00 11.12 3.81
C TRP A 84 11.68 10.56 3.26
N VAL A 85 11.73 9.44 2.56
CA VAL A 85 10.57 8.82 1.90
C VAL A 85 9.91 7.84 2.85
N HIS A 86 8.60 8.02 3.11
CA HIS A 86 7.85 7.10 3.98
C HIS A 86 7.52 5.78 3.29
N GLY A 87 7.39 5.81 1.99
CA GLY A 87 7.03 4.65 1.18
C GLY A 87 5.52 4.41 1.12
N ASP A 88 4.72 5.44 1.31
CA ASP A 88 3.28 5.46 1.07
C ASP A 88 2.94 6.41 -0.07
N LEU A 89 2.04 6.00 -0.94
CA LEU A 89 1.42 6.91 -1.90
C LEU A 89 0.33 7.73 -1.21
N ALA A 90 0.34 9.02 -1.50
CA ALA A 90 -0.62 9.96 -0.94
C ALA A 90 -1.15 10.93 -2.00
N SER A 91 -2.27 11.54 -1.72
CA SER A 91 -2.79 12.72 -2.42
C SER A 91 -3.35 13.73 -1.42
N LYS A 92 -3.55 14.97 -1.87
CA LYS A 92 -4.17 16.01 -1.08
C LYS A 92 -5.23 16.71 -1.91
N ASP A 93 -6.46 16.79 -1.39
CA ASP A 93 -7.53 17.49 -2.10
C ASP A 93 -7.43 19.02 -1.94
N LYS A 94 -8.27 19.75 -2.67
CA LYS A 94 -8.36 21.22 -2.64
C LYS A 94 -8.67 21.82 -1.27
N ASP A 95 -9.29 21.05 -0.39
CA ASP A 95 -9.64 21.47 0.97
C ASP A 95 -8.48 21.17 1.96
N GLY A 96 -7.39 20.60 1.46
CA GLY A 96 -6.19 20.30 2.23
C GLY A 96 -6.26 18.99 3.02
N HIS A 97 -7.21 18.08 2.73
CA HIS A 97 -7.27 16.76 3.31
C HIS A 97 -6.31 15.80 2.59
N TRP A 98 -5.64 14.96 3.36
CA TRP A 98 -4.64 13.99 2.91
C TRP A 98 -5.26 12.61 2.85
N TYR A 99 -5.02 11.90 1.77
CA TYR A 99 -5.47 10.52 1.55
C TYR A 99 -4.26 9.63 1.33
N LEU A 100 -4.25 8.46 1.97
CA LEU A 100 -3.25 7.42 1.72
C LEU A 100 -3.84 6.35 0.80
N HIS A 101 -3.06 5.99 -0.21
CA HIS A 101 -3.45 5.03 -1.26
C HIS A 101 -2.70 3.69 -1.14
N GLY A 102 -2.02 3.48 -0.02
CA GLY A 102 -1.24 2.28 0.28
C GLY A 102 0.25 2.47 0.04
N ARG A 103 1.00 1.37 0.15
CA ARG A 103 2.44 1.38 -0.01
C ARG A 103 2.84 1.63 -1.46
N SER A 104 3.87 2.43 -1.67
CA SER A 104 4.41 2.70 -3.00
C SER A 104 5.14 1.49 -3.59
N ASP A 105 5.78 0.69 -2.74
CA ASP A 105 6.43 -0.58 -3.10
C ASP A 105 5.44 -1.70 -3.46
N ASP A 106 4.23 -1.66 -2.90
CA ASP A 106 3.15 -2.59 -3.22
C ASP A 106 2.33 -2.16 -4.47
N THR A 107 2.54 -0.94 -4.98
CA THR A 107 1.77 -0.41 -6.12
C THR A 107 1.95 -1.25 -7.37
N ILE A 108 0.83 -1.64 -7.97
CA ILE A 108 0.79 -2.46 -9.17
C ILE A 108 0.80 -1.55 -10.41
N LYS A 109 1.78 -1.73 -11.30
CA LYS A 109 1.94 -0.95 -12.52
C LYS A 109 1.54 -1.79 -13.73
N ILE A 110 0.41 -1.46 -14.37
CA ILE A 110 -0.12 -2.22 -15.51
C ILE A 110 -0.33 -1.27 -16.69
N SER A 111 0.38 -1.53 -17.80
CA SER A 111 0.22 -0.76 -19.06
C SER A 111 0.24 0.76 -18.86
N GLY A 112 1.18 1.25 -18.05
CA GLY A 112 1.33 2.67 -17.73
C GLY A 112 0.39 3.23 -16.65
N LYS A 113 -0.58 2.44 -16.19
CA LYS A 113 -1.46 2.81 -15.06
C LYS A 113 -0.92 2.27 -13.75
N ARG A 114 -1.26 2.95 -12.65
CA ARG A 114 -0.91 2.53 -11.28
C ARG A 114 -2.18 2.31 -10.48
N ILE A 115 -2.19 1.28 -9.64
CA ILE A 115 -3.28 1.00 -8.69
C ILE A 115 -2.69 0.44 -7.40
N GLY A 116 -3.23 0.90 -6.27
CA GLY A 116 -2.89 0.33 -4.97
C GLY A 116 -3.60 -1.01 -4.76
N PRO A 117 -2.94 -2.02 -4.14
CA PRO A 117 -3.60 -3.26 -3.77
C PRO A 117 -4.90 -3.05 -2.98
N SER A 118 -4.90 -2.09 -2.06
CA SER A 118 -6.04 -1.76 -1.20
C SER A 118 -7.29 -1.31 -1.99
N GLU A 119 -7.13 -0.68 -3.14
CA GLU A 119 -8.25 -0.28 -4.00
C GLU A 119 -8.95 -1.52 -4.57
N ILE A 120 -8.17 -2.48 -5.07
CA ILE A 120 -8.67 -3.75 -5.60
C ILE A 120 -9.33 -4.58 -4.48
N GLU A 121 -8.64 -4.68 -3.34
CA GLU A 121 -9.10 -5.41 -2.16
C GLU A 121 -10.42 -4.85 -1.62
N SER A 122 -10.57 -3.53 -1.60
CA SER A 122 -11.79 -2.86 -1.15
C SER A 122 -13.01 -3.23 -2.00
N VAL A 123 -12.84 -3.36 -3.32
CA VAL A 123 -13.92 -3.80 -4.22
C VAL A 123 -14.35 -5.22 -3.88
N VAL A 124 -13.40 -6.12 -3.65
CA VAL A 124 -13.67 -7.52 -3.29
C VAL A 124 -14.37 -7.62 -1.93
N ILE A 125 -13.89 -6.92 -0.90
CA ILE A 125 -14.48 -6.93 0.44
C ILE A 125 -15.90 -6.35 0.44
N LYS A 126 -16.15 -5.27 -0.29
CA LYS A 126 -17.49 -4.66 -0.42
C LYS A 126 -18.52 -5.60 -1.02
N SER A 127 -18.10 -6.62 -1.76
CA SER A 127 -19.02 -7.64 -2.30
C SER A 127 -19.68 -8.51 -1.23
N GLY A 128 -19.14 -8.54 -0.01
CA GLY A 128 -19.61 -9.38 1.07
C GLY A 128 -19.35 -10.89 0.88
N LYS A 129 -18.52 -11.29 -0.10
CA LYS A 129 -18.23 -12.70 -0.44
C LYS A 129 -16.88 -13.19 0.10
N ALA A 130 -16.00 -12.28 0.48
CA ALA A 130 -14.67 -12.56 0.98
C ALA A 130 -14.50 -12.12 2.44
N LYS A 131 -13.89 -12.97 3.25
CA LYS A 131 -13.45 -12.65 4.60
C LYS A 131 -12.18 -11.79 4.58
N GLU A 132 -11.24 -12.18 3.74
CA GLU A 132 -9.97 -11.50 3.53
C GLU A 132 -9.55 -11.61 2.06
N VAL A 133 -8.77 -10.67 1.61
CA VAL A 133 -8.21 -10.65 0.26
C VAL A 133 -6.85 -9.98 0.26
N ALA A 134 -5.96 -10.48 -0.58
CA ALA A 134 -4.69 -9.85 -0.89
C ALA A 134 -4.54 -9.74 -2.41
N ALA A 135 -4.30 -8.53 -2.90
CA ALA A 135 -3.94 -8.27 -4.29
C ALA A 135 -2.42 -8.08 -4.37
N VAL A 136 -1.78 -8.76 -5.30
CA VAL A 136 -0.34 -8.62 -5.56
C VAL A 136 -0.07 -8.49 -7.06
N GLY A 137 0.91 -7.64 -7.39
CA GLY A 137 1.44 -7.53 -8.74
C GLY A 137 2.65 -8.44 -8.90
N ILE A 138 2.60 -9.35 -9.87
CA ILE A 138 3.78 -10.12 -10.27
C ILE A 138 4.29 -9.59 -11.61
N PRO A 139 5.61 -9.70 -11.90
CA PRO A 139 6.17 -9.22 -13.16
C PRO A 139 5.52 -9.83 -14.38
N ASP A 140 5.31 -9.03 -15.43
CA ASP A 140 4.83 -9.44 -16.75
C ASP A 140 5.57 -8.67 -17.84
N GLU A 141 6.12 -9.37 -18.84
CA GLU A 141 6.94 -8.79 -19.90
C GLU A 141 6.18 -7.79 -20.78
N ASN A 142 4.88 -8.00 -20.97
CA ASN A 142 4.07 -7.18 -21.89
C ASN A 142 3.37 -6.01 -21.19
N LYS A 143 2.89 -6.24 -19.94
CA LYS A 143 2.04 -5.28 -19.23
C LYS A 143 2.76 -4.59 -18.06
N GLY A 144 4.00 -5.00 -17.76
CA GLY A 144 4.74 -4.60 -16.57
C GLY A 144 4.37 -5.43 -15.35
N SER A 145 3.07 -5.64 -15.07
CA SER A 145 2.61 -6.53 -14.00
C SER A 145 1.30 -7.24 -14.36
N LYS A 146 1.11 -8.41 -13.75
CA LYS A 146 -0.16 -9.16 -13.66
C LYS A 146 -0.73 -9.05 -12.27
N ILE A 147 -2.06 -8.91 -12.15
CA ILE A 147 -2.74 -8.91 -10.86
C ILE A 147 -3.11 -10.34 -10.49
N ILE A 148 -2.67 -10.77 -9.32
CA ILE A 148 -3.12 -12.02 -8.71
C ILE A 148 -3.88 -11.69 -7.43
N LEU A 149 -5.06 -12.29 -7.27
CA LEU A 149 -5.86 -12.19 -6.05
C LEU A 149 -5.77 -13.48 -5.26
N SER A 150 -5.41 -13.38 -3.99
CA SER A 150 -5.56 -14.46 -3.02
C SER A 150 -6.74 -14.13 -2.11
N ILE A 151 -7.77 -14.97 -2.10
CA ILE A 151 -9.04 -14.71 -1.43
C ILE A 151 -9.32 -15.78 -0.39
N VAL A 152 -9.61 -15.37 0.83
CA VAL A 152 -10.22 -16.21 1.87
C VAL A 152 -11.73 -16.03 1.77
N PRO A 153 -12.48 -17.03 1.30
CA PRO A 153 -13.94 -16.93 1.19
C PRO A 153 -14.61 -16.82 2.56
N LEU A 154 -15.82 -16.26 2.59
CA LEU A 154 -16.71 -16.44 3.74
C LEU A 154 -17.23 -17.88 3.77
N GLU A 155 -17.37 -18.45 4.97
CA GLU A 155 -17.84 -19.84 5.18
C GLU A 155 -19.24 -20.10 4.62
N SER A 156 -20.06 -19.05 4.53
CA SER A 156 -21.41 -19.11 3.95
C SER A 156 -21.41 -19.31 2.45
N GLU A 157 -20.31 -19.04 1.76
CA GLU A 157 -20.20 -19.00 0.31
C GLU A 157 -19.67 -20.33 -0.26
N LYS A 158 -20.57 -21.23 -0.66
CA LYS A 158 -20.23 -22.61 -1.09
C LYS A 158 -19.88 -22.80 -2.57
N SER A 159 -20.10 -21.78 -3.43
CA SER A 159 -19.95 -21.93 -4.89
C SER A 159 -19.35 -20.71 -5.59
N LEU A 160 -18.32 -20.13 -4.99
CA LEU A 160 -17.62 -18.98 -5.59
C LEU A 160 -16.81 -19.41 -6.82
N LYS A 161 -16.88 -18.60 -7.88
CA LYS A 161 -16.07 -18.73 -9.08
C LYS A 161 -15.10 -17.56 -9.21
N GLU A 162 -13.94 -17.82 -9.78
CA GLU A 162 -12.96 -16.78 -10.10
C GLU A 162 -13.57 -15.64 -10.93
N SER A 163 -14.47 -16.02 -11.90
CA SER A 163 -15.16 -15.08 -12.76
C SER A 163 -15.98 -14.04 -12.00
N ASP A 164 -16.52 -14.38 -10.83
CA ASP A 164 -17.35 -13.46 -10.04
C ASP A 164 -16.54 -12.26 -9.58
N PHE A 165 -15.32 -12.50 -9.10
CA PHE A 165 -14.41 -11.44 -8.63
C PHE A 165 -13.77 -10.69 -9.80
N ILE A 166 -13.41 -11.39 -10.89
CA ILE A 166 -12.89 -10.78 -12.10
C ILE A 166 -13.90 -9.78 -12.67
N ASN A 167 -15.16 -10.17 -12.81
CA ASN A 167 -16.22 -9.31 -13.35
C ASN A 167 -16.50 -8.12 -12.43
N LEU A 168 -16.45 -8.33 -11.12
CA LEU A 168 -16.62 -7.27 -10.13
C LEU A 168 -15.54 -6.18 -10.29
N ILE A 169 -14.28 -6.58 -10.38
CA ILE A 169 -13.16 -5.65 -10.54
C ILE A 169 -13.22 -4.93 -11.90
N ILE A 170 -13.55 -5.64 -12.98
CA ILE A 170 -13.73 -5.01 -14.30
C ILE A 170 -14.83 -3.96 -14.27
N LYS A 171 -15.94 -4.22 -13.58
CA LYS A 171 -17.07 -3.30 -13.45
C LYS A 171 -16.69 -2.04 -12.69
N ASP A 172 -16.00 -2.17 -11.56
CA ASP A 172 -15.74 -1.05 -10.64
C ASP A 172 -14.47 -0.28 -10.98
N LEU A 173 -13.41 -0.97 -11.44
CA LEU A 173 -12.08 -0.38 -11.69
C LEU A 173 -11.70 -0.36 -13.18
N GLY A 174 -12.45 -1.05 -14.04
CA GLY A 174 -12.25 -1.09 -15.48
C GLY A 174 -11.37 -2.25 -15.94
N LYS A 175 -11.42 -2.52 -17.25
CA LYS A 175 -10.74 -3.66 -17.91
C LYS A 175 -9.23 -3.67 -17.75
N SER A 176 -8.61 -2.51 -17.59
CA SER A 176 -7.15 -2.39 -17.39
C SER A 176 -6.65 -3.10 -16.13
N PHE A 177 -7.48 -3.22 -15.10
CA PHE A 177 -7.16 -3.83 -13.82
C PHE A 177 -7.78 -5.22 -13.64
N LYS A 178 -8.17 -5.85 -14.74
CA LYS A 178 -8.64 -7.24 -14.74
C LYS A 178 -7.60 -8.15 -14.09
N PRO A 179 -7.95 -8.90 -13.02
CA PRO A 179 -7.07 -9.91 -12.46
C PRO A 179 -6.76 -11.01 -13.49
N ASP A 180 -5.50 -11.39 -13.55
CA ASP A 180 -5.06 -12.50 -14.41
C ASP A 180 -5.38 -13.87 -13.75
N ARG A 181 -5.42 -13.90 -12.41
CA ARG A 181 -5.74 -15.11 -11.66
C ARG A 181 -6.39 -14.77 -10.31
N VAL A 182 -7.34 -15.61 -9.88
CA VAL A 182 -7.92 -15.62 -8.53
C VAL A 182 -7.60 -16.95 -7.88
N ILE A 183 -7.09 -16.94 -6.65
CA ILE A 183 -6.72 -18.14 -5.90
C ILE A 183 -7.51 -18.12 -4.59
N PHE A 184 -8.28 -19.17 -4.34
CA PHE A 184 -8.95 -19.35 -3.06
C PHE A 184 -8.01 -20.05 -2.09
N VAL A 185 -7.82 -19.45 -0.91
CA VAL A 185 -6.93 -19.94 0.14
C VAL A 185 -7.68 -20.05 1.46
N LYS A 186 -7.17 -20.86 2.37
CA LYS A 186 -7.75 -21.00 3.72
C LYS A 186 -7.42 -19.83 4.61
N ASP A 187 -6.22 -19.28 4.48
CA ASP A 187 -5.72 -18.13 5.23
C ASP A 187 -4.65 -17.39 4.41
N LEU A 188 -4.34 -16.14 4.81
CA LEU A 188 -3.28 -15.32 4.21
C LEU A 188 -2.09 -15.22 5.18
N PRO A 189 -0.84 -15.13 4.68
CA PRO A 189 0.31 -14.93 5.53
C PRO A 189 0.24 -13.56 6.22
N LYS A 190 0.35 -13.54 7.54
CA LYS A 190 0.19 -12.35 8.38
C LYS A 190 1.33 -12.21 9.37
N THR A 191 1.65 -10.98 9.69
CA THR A 191 2.49 -10.68 10.84
C THR A 191 1.73 -10.93 12.16
N ARG A 192 2.45 -10.96 13.29
CA ARG A 192 1.83 -11.05 14.64
C ARG A 192 0.81 -9.93 14.91
N ASN A 193 0.92 -8.79 14.22
CA ASN A 193 -0.04 -7.69 14.29
C ASN A 193 -1.15 -7.80 13.22
N LEU A 194 -1.36 -8.97 12.65
CA LEU A 194 -2.39 -9.29 11.64
C LEU A 194 -2.28 -8.49 10.33
N LYS A 195 -1.13 -7.93 10.03
CA LYS A 195 -0.88 -7.29 8.72
C LYS A 195 -0.54 -8.36 7.69
N ILE A 196 -1.24 -8.34 6.55
CA ILE A 196 -0.99 -9.25 5.42
C ILE A 196 0.42 -9.00 4.87
N MET A 197 1.19 -10.08 4.74
CA MET A 197 2.56 -10.07 4.21
C MET A 197 2.54 -10.32 2.69
N ARG A 198 2.19 -9.29 1.90
CA ARG A 198 2.10 -9.40 0.42
C ARG A 198 3.42 -9.84 -0.21
N ARG A 199 4.55 -9.46 0.39
CA ARG A 199 5.87 -9.93 -0.04
C ARG A 199 5.96 -11.45 -0.05
N VAL A 200 5.49 -12.12 1.00
CA VAL A 200 5.49 -13.59 1.08
C VAL A 200 4.58 -14.19 0.01
N ILE A 201 3.38 -13.65 -0.19
CA ILE A 201 2.46 -14.10 -1.25
C ILE A 201 3.12 -13.96 -2.61
N LYS A 202 3.73 -12.81 -2.89
CA LYS A 202 4.41 -12.55 -4.16
C LYS A 202 5.56 -13.54 -4.39
N SER A 203 6.45 -13.73 -3.41
CA SER A 203 7.57 -14.65 -3.52
C SER A 203 7.13 -16.09 -3.79
N CYS A 204 6.06 -16.56 -3.11
CA CYS A 204 5.48 -17.88 -3.38
C CYS A 204 4.96 -17.98 -4.82
N LEU A 205 4.33 -16.93 -5.37
CA LEU A 205 3.76 -16.94 -6.70
C LEU A 205 4.80 -16.94 -7.82
N ILE A 206 5.96 -16.36 -7.60
CA ILE A 206 7.07 -16.29 -8.57
C ILE A 206 8.20 -17.28 -8.24
N ASN A 207 8.01 -18.12 -7.23
CA ASN A 207 8.95 -19.15 -6.78
C ASN A 207 10.32 -18.58 -6.36
N GLU A 208 10.29 -17.45 -5.63
CA GLU A 208 11.46 -16.81 -5.05
C GLU A 208 11.50 -16.98 -3.53
N ASP A 209 12.67 -16.77 -2.92
CA ASP A 209 12.83 -16.76 -1.47
C ASP A 209 12.04 -15.59 -0.86
N PRO A 210 11.10 -15.85 0.08
CA PRO A 210 10.37 -14.81 0.76
C PRO A 210 11.25 -13.97 1.72
N GLY A 211 12.51 -14.33 1.94
CA GLY A 211 13.40 -13.66 2.88
C GLY A 211 12.98 -13.87 4.33
N ASP A 212 13.24 -12.89 5.20
CA ASP A 212 12.92 -13.01 6.63
C ASP A 212 11.42 -13.16 6.89
N ILE A 213 11.03 -14.31 7.40
CA ILE A 213 9.65 -14.67 7.80
C ILE A 213 9.48 -14.82 9.32
N SER A 214 10.44 -14.36 10.12
CA SER A 214 10.43 -14.48 11.59
C SER A 214 9.22 -13.84 12.27
N THR A 215 8.58 -12.89 11.60
CA THR A 215 7.36 -12.22 12.08
C THR A 215 6.07 -12.90 11.63
N LEU A 216 6.15 -13.96 10.82
CA LEU A 216 4.98 -14.67 10.31
C LEU A 216 4.24 -15.37 11.45
N LEU A 217 2.92 -15.15 11.52
CA LEU A 217 2.06 -15.76 12.54
C LEU A 217 1.67 -17.20 12.18
N ASN A 218 1.45 -17.44 10.89
CA ASN A 218 0.93 -18.70 10.34
C ASN A 218 1.87 -19.22 9.23
N PRO A 219 3.03 -19.79 9.62
CA PRO A 219 4.04 -20.31 8.69
C PRO A 219 3.53 -21.51 7.85
#